data_fab662465e266b7abcfec54713baedd9
#
_entry.id   fab662465e266b7abcfec54713baedd9
#
_cell.length_a   1.000
_cell.length_b   1.000
_cell.length_c   1.000
_cell.angle_alpha   90.00
_cell.angle_beta   90.00
_cell.angle_gamma   90.00
#
_symmetry.space_group_name_H-M   'P 1'
#
loop_
_entity.id
_entity.type
_entity.pdbx_description
1 polymer ?
#
loop_
_entity_poly.entity_id
_entity_poly.type
_entity_poly.pdbx_seq_one_letter_code
_entity_poly.pdbx_strand_id
1 'polypeptide(L)'
;MCKLKQKGFKMRPSDRKLDELRHVSIETDVTKHAEGSCMIKMGETHVICTATVEDRVPPFIKGTGQGWITAEYGMLPRSTGSRMRREATSGKQGGRTVEIQRLIGRSLRAGVDRLSLGERQITIDCDVIQADGGTRCASITGGWVALR
;
A
#
# COMPACT_ATOMS: atom_id res chain seq x y z
N MET A 1 -14.40 -10.80 -49.28
CA MET A 1 -13.30 -10.00 -48.70
C MET A 1 -13.84 -9.33 -47.43
N CYS A 2 -13.51 -9.87 -46.27
CA CYS A 2 -13.94 -9.36 -44.98
C CYS A 2 -12.99 -8.24 -44.57
N LYS A 3 -13.49 -6.99 -44.56
CA LYS A 3 -12.72 -5.84 -44.05
C LYS A 3 -12.72 -5.89 -42.51
N LEU A 4 -11.66 -6.42 -41.93
CA LEU A 4 -11.35 -6.23 -40.52
C LEU A 4 -11.15 -4.73 -40.25
N LYS A 5 -12.15 -4.09 -39.62
CA LYS A 5 -11.98 -2.75 -39.06
C LYS A 5 -10.89 -2.85 -38.01
N GLN A 6 -9.73 -2.27 -38.27
CA GLN A 6 -8.72 -2.00 -37.24
C GLN A 6 -9.39 -1.15 -36.17
N LYS A 7 -9.73 -1.76 -35.01
CA LYS A 7 -10.07 -1.02 -33.80
C LYS A 7 -8.84 -0.22 -33.43
N GLY A 8 -8.92 1.11 -33.54
CA GLY A 8 -7.85 1.99 -33.12
C GLY A 8 -7.39 1.62 -31.73
N PHE A 9 -6.09 1.43 -31.56
CA PHE A 9 -5.46 1.16 -30.26
C PHE A 9 -5.82 2.30 -29.31
N LYS A 10 -6.64 1.98 -28.31
CA LYS A 10 -7.02 2.92 -27.29
C LYS A 10 -5.78 3.12 -26.41
N MET A 11 -5.13 4.29 -26.50
CA MET A 11 -4.00 4.64 -25.65
C MET A 11 -4.39 4.50 -24.19
N ARG A 12 -3.44 4.12 -23.33
CA ARG A 12 -3.64 4.06 -21.88
C ARG A 12 -3.89 5.47 -21.34
N PRO A 13 -4.60 5.60 -20.19
CA PRO A 13 -4.64 6.89 -19.49
C PRO A 13 -3.23 7.47 -19.35
N SER A 14 -3.08 8.79 -19.44
CA SER A 14 -1.79 9.52 -19.46
C SER A 14 -0.89 9.24 -20.68
N ASP A 15 -1.49 8.87 -21.82
CA ASP A 15 -0.81 8.69 -23.13
C ASP A 15 0.38 7.73 -23.14
N ARG A 16 0.47 6.84 -22.15
CA ARG A 16 1.54 5.84 -22.03
C ARG A 16 1.40 4.73 -23.07
N LYS A 17 2.53 4.20 -23.52
CA LYS A 17 2.59 2.99 -24.32
C LYS A 17 2.07 1.78 -23.56
N LEU A 18 1.74 0.69 -24.26
CA LEU A 18 1.16 -0.51 -23.64
C LEU A 18 2.10 -1.21 -22.64
N ASP A 19 3.38 -1.12 -22.87
CA ASP A 19 4.49 -1.69 -22.08
C ASP A 19 5.17 -0.68 -21.16
N GLU A 20 4.70 0.58 -21.14
CA GLU A 20 5.29 1.65 -20.35
C GLU A 20 4.71 1.65 -18.92
N LEU A 21 5.59 1.62 -17.92
CA LEU A 21 5.22 1.82 -16.52
C LEU A 21 4.86 3.28 -16.27
N ARG A 22 4.06 3.52 -15.21
CA ARG A 22 3.89 4.87 -14.66
C ARG A 22 5.23 5.36 -14.12
N HIS A 23 5.48 6.64 -14.20
CA HIS A 23 6.61 7.24 -13.48
C HIS A 23 6.48 6.94 -11.98
N VAL A 24 7.56 6.39 -11.40
CA VAL A 24 7.63 6.07 -9.98
C VAL A 24 8.60 7.02 -9.30
N SER A 25 8.16 7.67 -8.25
CA SER A 25 8.97 8.49 -7.36
C SER A 25 8.80 8.00 -5.93
N ILE A 26 9.90 7.87 -5.20
CA ILE A 26 9.95 7.39 -3.82
C ILE A 26 10.80 8.37 -3.02
N GLU A 27 10.24 8.85 -1.91
CA GLU A 27 10.91 9.71 -0.93
C GLU A 27 10.83 9.04 0.44
N THR A 28 11.96 8.85 1.08
CA THR A 28 12.04 8.23 2.43
C THR A 28 12.11 9.29 3.51
N ASP A 29 11.92 8.88 4.76
CA ASP A 29 12.04 9.73 5.95
C ASP A 29 11.12 10.97 5.92
N VAL A 30 9.90 10.78 5.38
CA VAL A 30 8.92 11.85 5.21
C VAL A 30 8.16 12.20 6.49
N THR A 31 8.28 11.36 7.54
CA THR A 31 7.68 11.61 8.86
C THR A 31 8.72 11.50 9.96
N LYS A 32 8.60 12.37 10.97
CA LYS A 32 9.58 12.48 12.05
C LYS A 32 9.53 11.34 13.08
N HIS A 33 8.35 10.76 13.30
CA HIS A 33 8.10 9.91 14.48
C HIS A 33 8.04 8.42 14.17
N ALA A 34 7.81 8.04 12.90
CA ALA A 34 7.80 6.65 12.49
C ALA A 34 9.24 6.11 12.39
N GLU A 35 9.44 4.82 12.72
CA GLU A 35 10.73 4.15 12.57
C GLU A 35 11.16 4.05 11.11
N GLY A 36 10.19 4.00 10.19
CA GLY A 36 10.43 4.14 8.77
C GLY A 36 9.26 4.83 8.10
N SER A 37 9.52 5.60 7.07
CA SER A 37 8.45 6.27 6.31
C SER A 37 8.82 6.48 4.85
N CYS A 38 7.78 6.50 4.01
CA CYS A 38 7.94 6.62 2.57
C CYS A 38 6.72 7.32 1.95
N MET A 39 6.98 8.30 1.10
CA MET A 39 6.02 8.84 0.15
C MET A 39 6.28 8.22 -1.20
N ILE A 40 5.36 7.39 -1.67
CA ILE A 40 5.42 6.83 -3.03
C ILE A 40 4.41 7.49 -3.94
N LYS A 41 4.87 7.83 -5.14
CA LYS A 41 4.03 8.31 -6.24
C LYS A 41 4.20 7.39 -7.44
N MET A 42 3.09 6.86 -7.94
CA MET A 42 3.03 6.07 -9.17
C MET A 42 2.10 6.78 -10.16
N GLY A 43 2.65 7.65 -11.00
CA GLY A 43 1.86 8.64 -11.75
C GLY A 43 1.08 9.50 -10.78
N GLU A 44 -0.22 9.62 -10.99
CA GLU A 44 -1.13 10.41 -10.14
C GLU A 44 -1.64 9.66 -8.89
N THR A 45 -1.13 8.47 -8.61
CA THR A 45 -1.43 7.75 -7.36
C THR A 45 -0.33 8.02 -6.33
N HIS A 46 -0.71 8.67 -5.22
CA HIS A 46 0.19 9.05 -4.13
C HIS A 46 -0.23 8.38 -2.83
N VAL A 47 0.71 7.71 -2.17
CA VAL A 47 0.48 7.02 -0.89
C VAL A 47 1.60 7.36 0.07
N ILE A 48 1.26 7.73 1.29
CA ILE A 48 2.21 7.78 2.40
C ILE A 48 2.16 6.45 3.15
N CYS A 49 3.34 5.89 3.43
CA CYS A 49 3.48 4.66 4.19
C CYS A 49 4.38 4.92 5.38
N THR A 50 4.00 4.41 6.55
CA THR A 50 4.81 4.49 7.77
C THR A 50 4.97 3.11 8.38
N ALA A 51 6.07 2.87 9.06
CA ALA A 51 6.36 1.65 9.81
C ALA A 51 6.49 1.99 11.29
N THR A 52 5.80 1.24 12.14
CA THR A 52 5.89 1.32 13.59
C THR A 52 6.34 -0.03 14.15
N VAL A 53 7.38 -0.03 14.98
CA VAL A 53 7.93 -1.22 15.63
C VAL A 53 7.41 -1.32 17.06
N GLU A 54 6.91 -2.49 17.43
CA GLU A 54 6.46 -2.80 18.80
C GLU A 54 7.21 -4.04 19.33
N ASP A 55 7.74 -3.96 20.55
CA ASP A 55 8.43 -5.09 21.22
C ASP A 55 7.44 -6.11 21.80
N ARG A 56 6.45 -6.45 21.03
CA ARG A 56 5.43 -7.47 21.33
C ARG A 56 4.93 -8.11 20.05
N VAL A 57 4.42 -9.31 20.16
CA VAL A 57 3.76 -10.01 19.04
C VAL A 57 2.33 -10.39 19.39
N PRO A 58 1.48 -10.61 18.38
CA PRO A 58 0.13 -11.12 18.62
C PRO A 58 0.14 -12.43 19.40
N PRO A 59 -0.90 -12.71 20.24
CA PRO A 59 -0.94 -13.90 21.09
C PRO A 59 -0.75 -15.23 20.35
N PHE A 60 -1.22 -15.31 19.09
CA PHE A 60 -1.16 -16.55 18.30
C PHE A 60 0.26 -16.96 17.85
N ILE A 61 1.26 -16.09 17.96
CA ILE A 61 2.67 -16.41 17.63
C ILE A 61 3.63 -16.19 18.80
N LYS A 62 3.11 -15.78 19.96
CA LYS A 62 3.92 -15.56 21.16
C LYS A 62 4.61 -16.86 21.59
N GLY A 63 5.90 -16.76 21.92
CA GLY A 63 6.73 -17.92 22.30
C GLY A 63 7.25 -18.75 21.13
N THR A 64 7.02 -18.31 19.89
CA THR A 64 7.57 -19.01 18.69
C THR A 64 8.92 -18.46 18.25
N GLY A 65 9.40 -17.34 18.84
CA GLY A 65 10.60 -16.63 18.43
C GLY A 65 10.45 -15.90 17.09
N GLN A 66 9.23 -15.83 16.53
CA GLN A 66 8.97 -15.20 15.25
C GLN A 66 8.33 -13.82 15.41
N GLY A 67 8.73 -12.90 14.54
CA GLY A 67 8.08 -11.61 14.40
C GLY A 67 6.85 -11.64 13.52
N TRP A 68 6.10 -10.53 13.56
CA TRP A 68 4.90 -10.36 12.78
C TRP A 68 4.88 -9.01 12.07
N ILE A 69 4.37 -8.99 10.85
CA ILE A 69 4.12 -7.77 10.09
C ILE A 69 2.64 -7.73 9.77
N THR A 70 2.01 -6.64 10.12
CA THR A 70 0.63 -6.34 9.76
C THR A 70 0.56 -5.03 8.99
N ALA A 71 -0.58 -4.74 8.38
CA ALA A 71 -0.77 -3.49 7.68
C ALA A 71 -2.18 -2.95 7.88
N GLU A 72 -2.28 -1.64 7.95
CA GLU A 72 -3.51 -0.90 7.85
C GLU A 72 -3.52 -0.11 6.54
N TYR A 73 -4.72 0.18 6.03
CA TYR A 73 -4.90 0.88 4.77
C TYR A 73 -6.09 1.81 4.87
N GLY A 74 -5.90 3.02 4.41
CA GLY A 74 -6.96 4.01 4.34
C GLY A 74 -6.87 4.87 3.10
N MET A 75 -7.98 5.55 2.80
CA MET A 75 -8.04 6.55 1.74
C MET A 75 -8.54 7.87 2.31
N LEU A 76 -7.84 8.97 2.04
CA LEU A 76 -8.34 10.29 2.43
C LEU A 76 -9.66 10.59 1.71
N PRO A 77 -10.58 11.33 2.35
CA PRO A 77 -11.89 11.63 1.76
C PRO A 77 -11.84 12.26 0.37
N ARG A 78 -10.79 13.04 0.08
CA ARG A 78 -10.58 13.69 -1.23
C ARG A 78 -9.45 13.07 -2.04
N SER A 79 -9.07 11.86 -1.75
CA SER A 79 -8.11 11.11 -2.58
C SER A 79 -8.66 10.77 -3.97
N THR A 80 -9.96 10.82 -4.16
CA THR A 80 -10.66 10.59 -5.44
C THR A 80 -11.35 11.83 -5.96
N GLY A 81 -11.82 11.82 -7.20
CA GLY A 81 -12.51 12.94 -7.86
C GLY A 81 -13.75 13.45 -7.12
N SER A 82 -14.45 12.59 -6.39
CA SER A 82 -15.54 12.95 -5.47
C SER A 82 -15.16 12.65 -4.03
N ARG A 83 -15.77 13.37 -3.07
CA ARG A 83 -15.52 13.15 -1.65
C ARG A 83 -16.12 11.81 -1.21
N MET A 84 -15.28 10.94 -0.65
CA MET A 84 -15.70 9.72 0.03
C MET A 84 -15.97 10.01 1.52
N ARG A 85 -16.90 9.25 2.12
CA ARG A 85 -17.12 9.29 3.56
C ARG A 85 -15.96 8.60 4.29
N ARG A 86 -15.52 9.14 5.43
CA ARG A 86 -14.54 8.44 6.28
C ARG A 86 -15.17 7.17 6.86
N GLU A 87 -14.45 6.05 6.80
CA GLU A 87 -14.93 4.78 7.36
C GLU A 87 -15.12 4.86 8.88
N ALA A 88 -14.27 5.62 9.57
CA ALA A 88 -14.40 5.87 11.00
C ALA A 88 -15.79 6.42 11.40
N THR A 89 -16.44 7.20 10.54
CA THR A 89 -17.80 7.74 10.82
C THR A 89 -18.91 6.71 10.63
N SER A 90 -18.62 5.56 10.04
CA SER A 90 -19.57 4.44 9.88
C SER A 90 -19.40 3.35 10.96
N GLY A 91 -18.38 3.48 11.81
CA GLY A 91 -18.08 2.54 12.89
C GLY A 91 -17.49 1.21 12.45
N LYS A 92 -17.27 1.01 11.15
CA LYS A 92 -16.65 -0.21 10.59
C LYS A 92 -15.91 0.07 9.30
N GLN A 93 -14.86 -0.70 9.06
CA GLN A 93 -14.14 -0.71 7.79
C GLN A 93 -14.91 -1.44 6.70
N GLY A 94 -14.81 -0.97 5.48
CA GLY A 94 -15.37 -1.63 4.31
C GLY A 94 -14.61 -2.92 3.95
N GLY A 95 -15.28 -3.87 3.29
CA GLY A 95 -14.65 -5.14 2.88
C GLY A 95 -13.44 -4.93 1.97
N ARG A 96 -13.47 -3.90 1.11
CA ARG A 96 -12.32 -3.53 0.27
C ARG A 96 -11.10 -3.11 1.10
N THR A 97 -11.29 -2.29 2.11
CA THR A 97 -10.21 -1.82 3.01
C THR A 97 -9.58 -3.01 3.73
N VAL A 98 -10.38 -3.87 4.33
CA VAL A 98 -9.90 -5.08 5.02
C VAL A 98 -9.19 -6.04 4.05
N GLU A 99 -9.68 -6.22 2.84
CA GLU A 99 -9.02 -7.03 1.80
C GLU A 99 -7.62 -6.48 1.49
N ILE A 100 -7.49 -5.17 1.28
CA ILE A 100 -6.22 -4.54 0.93
C ILE A 100 -5.23 -4.61 2.09
N GLN A 101 -5.64 -4.35 3.33
CA GLN A 101 -4.80 -4.52 4.52
C GLN A 101 -4.20 -5.92 4.59
N ARG A 102 -5.03 -6.96 4.40
CA ARG A 102 -4.59 -8.35 4.41
C ARG A 102 -3.63 -8.66 3.26
N LEU A 103 -3.87 -8.10 2.08
CA LEU A 103 -2.99 -8.26 0.92
C LEU A 103 -1.61 -7.63 1.18
N ILE A 104 -1.55 -6.39 1.68
CA ILE A 104 -0.29 -5.71 2.00
C ILE A 104 0.47 -6.51 3.04
N GLY A 105 -0.14 -6.81 4.19
CA GLY A 105 0.52 -7.56 5.26
C GLY A 105 1.04 -8.93 4.80
N ARG A 106 0.28 -9.65 3.98
CA ARG A 106 0.72 -10.93 3.41
C ARG A 106 1.92 -10.77 2.48
N SER A 107 1.89 -9.75 1.61
CA SER A 107 2.98 -9.48 0.67
C SER A 107 4.27 -9.14 1.40
N LEU A 108 4.21 -8.30 2.42
CA LEU A 108 5.37 -7.91 3.22
C LEU A 108 5.95 -9.09 4.01
N ARG A 109 5.10 -9.91 4.64
CA ARG A 109 5.55 -11.12 5.34
C ARG A 109 6.24 -12.15 4.45
N ALA A 110 5.88 -12.21 3.18
CA ALA A 110 6.53 -13.12 2.23
C ALA A 110 7.98 -12.72 1.90
N GLY A 111 8.34 -11.46 2.08
CA GLY A 111 9.69 -10.94 1.78
C GLY A 111 10.60 -10.79 3.01
N VAL A 112 10.12 -11.08 4.23
CA VAL A 112 10.86 -10.85 5.47
C VAL A 112 11.16 -12.17 6.18
N ASP A 113 12.39 -12.31 6.66
CA ASP A 113 12.75 -13.38 7.60
C ASP A 113 12.20 -13.04 8.99
N ARG A 114 11.10 -13.68 9.35
CA ARG A 114 10.41 -13.45 10.62
C ARG A 114 11.16 -13.98 11.83
N LEU A 115 12.07 -14.96 11.66
CA LEU A 115 12.91 -15.43 12.73
C LEU A 115 13.97 -14.38 13.10
N SER A 116 14.61 -13.79 12.07
CA SER A 116 15.55 -12.69 12.27
C SER A 116 14.91 -11.44 12.88
N LEU A 117 13.61 -11.21 12.64
CA LEU A 117 12.88 -10.11 13.28
C LEU A 117 12.70 -10.32 14.79
N GLY A 118 12.69 -11.59 15.25
CA GLY A 118 12.40 -11.92 16.65
C GLY A 118 10.93 -11.60 17.02
N GLU A 119 10.62 -11.68 18.32
CA GLU A 119 9.24 -11.43 18.81
C GLU A 119 8.87 -9.94 18.81
N ARG A 120 8.92 -9.30 17.66
CA ARG A 120 8.49 -7.93 17.40
C ARG A 120 7.36 -7.90 16.38
N GLN A 121 6.47 -6.93 16.52
CA GLN A 121 5.48 -6.61 15.51
C GLN A 121 5.88 -5.33 14.78
N ILE A 122 5.74 -5.34 13.47
CA ILE A 122 5.79 -4.12 12.67
C ILE A 122 4.41 -3.90 12.07
N THR A 123 3.85 -2.73 12.34
CA THR A 123 2.61 -2.25 11.72
C THR A 123 2.96 -1.27 10.62
N ILE A 124 2.47 -1.54 9.42
CA ILE A 124 2.62 -0.64 8.27
C ILE A 124 1.29 0.05 8.02
N ASP A 125 1.29 1.37 8.14
CA ASP A 125 0.15 2.20 7.81
C ASP A 125 0.30 2.75 6.39
N CYS A 126 -0.73 2.62 5.57
CA CYS A 126 -0.76 3.08 4.19
C CYS A 126 -1.95 4.00 3.96
N ASP A 127 -1.70 5.29 3.85
CA ASP A 127 -2.71 6.31 3.61
C ASP A 127 -2.64 6.84 2.18
N VAL A 128 -3.70 6.59 1.42
CA VAL A 128 -3.81 7.08 0.05
C VAL A 128 -4.21 8.55 0.06
N ILE A 129 -3.29 9.40 -0.39
CA ILE A 129 -3.48 10.85 -0.48
C ILE A 129 -4.21 11.21 -1.78
N GLN A 130 -3.82 10.57 -2.88
CA GLN A 130 -4.42 10.74 -4.20
C GLN A 130 -4.48 9.38 -4.91
N ALA A 131 -5.60 9.08 -5.55
CA ALA A 131 -5.83 7.80 -6.21
C ALA A 131 -6.19 7.97 -7.70
N ASP A 132 -5.35 7.38 -8.55
CA ASP A 132 -5.57 7.21 -9.98
C ASP A 132 -5.36 5.74 -10.39
N GLY A 133 -5.91 4.82 -9.61
CA GLY A 133 -5.72 3.38 -9.77
C GLY A 133 -4.36 2.86 -9.26
N GLY A 134 -4.26 1.56 -9.01
CA GLY A 134 -3.02 0.91 -8.56
C GLY A 134 -2.62 1.19 -7.11
N THR A 135 -3.55 1.64 -6.26
CA THR A 135 -3.26 1.94 -4.84
C THR A 135 -2.73 0.73 -4.07
N ARG A 136 -3.17 -0.49 -4.41
CA ARG A 136 -2.63 -1.74 -3.82
C ARG A 136 -1.13 -1.90 -4.09
N CYS A 137 -0.72 -1.74 -5.35
CA CYS A 137 0.67 -1.85 -5.75
C CYS A 137 1.52 -0.76 -5.10
N ALA A 138 1.05 0.49 -5.13
CA ALA A 138 1.73 1.61 -4.48
C ALA A 138 1.90 1.38 -2.98
N SER A 139 0.85 0.93 -2.27
CA SER A 139 0.92 0.64 -0.83
C SER A 139 1.86 -0.52 -0.50
N ILE A 140 1.89 -1.59 -1.29
CA ILE A 140 2.83 -2.70 -1.07
C ILE A 140 4.28 -2.23 -1.30
N THR A 141 4.53 -1.48 -2.38
CA THR A 141 5.87 -0.99 -2.70
C THR A 141 6.35 0.04 -1.68
N GLY A 142 5.51 1.04 -1.36
CA GLY A 142 5.85 2.05 -0.35
C GLY A 142 5.98 1.45 1.06
N GLY A 143 5.09 0.53 1.42
CA GLY A 143 5.18 -0.20 2.69
C GLY A 143 6.45 -1.05 2.80
N TRP A 144 6.90 -1.64 1.70
CA TRP A 144 8.19 -2.34 1.66
C TRP A 144 9.37 -1.39 1.89
N VAL A 145 9.33 -0.19 1.28
CA VAL A 145 10.39 0.82 1.47
C VAL A 145 10.39 1.35 2.90
N ALA A 146 9.22 1.64 3.48
CA ALA A 146 9.10 2.08 4.88
C ALA A 146 9.56 1.01 5.89
N LEU A 147 9.47 -0.29 5.53
CA LEU A 147 9.90 -1.42 6.35
C LEU A 147 11.43 -1.61 6.38
N ARG A 148 12.16 -1.08 5.40
CA ARG A 148 13.61 -1.28 5.19
C ARG A 148 14.44 -0.21 5.86
#